data_bda0703cddf7c12b7159637e98af1bec
#
_entry.id   bda0703cddf7c12b7159637e98af1bec
#
_cell.length_a   1.000
_cell.length_b   1.000
_cell.length_c   1.000
_cell.angle_alpha   90.00
_cell.angle_beta   90.00
_cell.angle_gamma   90.00
#
_symmetry.space_group_name_H-M   'P 1'
#
loop_
_entity.id
_entity.type
_entity.pdbx_description
1 polymer ?
#
loop_
_entity_poly.entity_id
_entity_poly.type
_entity_poly.pdbx_seq_one_letter_code
_entity_poly.pdbx_strand_id
1 'polypeptide(L)'
;GRLRYVIAGAEKLSESVRAAWIERFGIRVLEGYGASECAPVIAVNTPMVARSGSVGRLLPCIEHVLDPVPGLDAPAGQARGALRIKAPNVMKGYLRYENPGVIEAPEHEGDPGWYATGDIVRIDEDGFVHIEGRMKRFAKIAGEMVSLDRVEQLAIQASPHGQHAVLSRPDAARGEALVLFTTDSLLDRARLVEAVQRHGGSELWVARDIRFMAALPVLGTGKTNYLELKKLL
;
A
#
# COMPACT_ATOMS: atom_id res chain seq x y z
N GLY A 1 -8.00 -30.99 12.18
CA GLY A 1 -7.24 -30.67 10.96
C GLY A 1 -5.76 -30.55 11.25
N ARG A 2 -4.92 -30.66 10.22
CA ARG A 2 -3.45 -30.59 10.38
C ARG A 2 -2.87 -29.21 10.03
N LEU A 3 -3.70 -28.26 9.57
CA LEU A 3 -3.27 -26.90 9.26
C LEU A 3 -2.93 -26.16 10.57
N ARG A 4 -1.69 -25.68 10.67
CA ARG A 4 -1.18 -24.99 11.88
C ARG A 4 -1.07 -23.49 11.67
N TYR A 5 -0.64 -23.08 10.48
CA TYR A 5 -0.37 -21.67 10.17
C TYR A 5 -0.93 -21.34 8.81
N VAL A 6 -1.45 -20.13 8.68
CA VAL A 6 -1.86 -19.52 7.42
C VAL A 6 -1.16 -18.19 7.32
N ILE A 7 -0.46 -17.96 6.22
CA ILE A 7 0.25 -16.71 5.95
C ILE A 7 -0.41 -16.08 4.71
N ALA A 8 -0.75 -14.80 4.81
CA ALA A 8 -1.21 -13.99 3.70
C ALA A 8 -0.17 -12.93 3.38
N GLY A 9 0.05 -12.68 2.09
CA GLY A 9 0.99 -11.67 1.60
C GLY A 9 0.60 -11.20 0.21
N ALA A 10 1.40 -10.31 -0.39
CA ALA A 10 1.21 -9.69 -1.69
C ALA A 10 0.04 -8.68 -1.78
N GLU A 11 -0.95 -8.79 -0.92
CA GLU A 11 -2.07 -7.85 -0.80
C GLU A 11 -2.44 -7.63 0.66
N LYS A 12 -3.09 -6.49 0.95
CA LYS A 12 -3.57 -6.20 2.29
C LYS A 12 -4.70 -7.16 2.68
N LEU A 13 -4.55 -7.85 3.79
CA LEU A 13 -5.61 -8.68 4.35
C LEU A 13 -6.75 -7.81 4.89
N SER A 14 -7.97 -8.03 4.39
CA SER A 14 -9.14 -7.33 4.92
C SER A 14 -9.49 -7.82 6.33
N GLU A 15 -10.01 -6.91 7.17
CA GLU A 15 -10.43 -7.25 8.53
C GLU A 15 -11.55 -8.30 8.51
N SER A 16 -12.47 -8.23 7.55
CA SER A 16 -13.56 -9.18 7.41
C SER A 16 -13.07 -10.61 7.13
N VAL A 17 -12.07 -10.76 6.27
CA VAL A 17 -11.46 -12.07 5.98
C VAL A 17 -10.72 -12.58 7.21
N ARG A 18 -9.95 -11.73 7.91
CA ARG A 18 -9.24 -12.09 9.13
C ARG A 18 -10.20 -12.58 10.22
N ALA A 19 -11.28 -11.81 10.45
CA ALA A 19 -12.30 -12.18 11.42
C ALA A 19 -12.98 -13.50 11.06
N ALA A 20 -13.36 -13.70 9.80
CA ALA A 20 -13.99 -14.94 9.33
C ALA A 20 -13.09 -16.18 9.53
N TRP A 21 -11.77 -16.06 9.34
CA TRP A 21 -10.84 -17.16 9.59
C TRP A 21 -10.73 -17.53 11.08
N ILE A 22 -10.68 -16.52 11.96
CA ILE A 22 -10.67 -16.74 13.41
C ILE A 22 -12.01 -17.37 13.84
N GLU A 23 -13.13 -16.81 13.39
CA GLU A 23 -14.46 -17.23 13.83
C GLU A 23 -14.82 -18.63 13.33
N ARG A 24 -14.52 -18.96 12.06
CA ARG A 24 -14.90 -20.24 11.45
C ARG A 24 -13.93 -21.37 11.75
N PHE A 25 -12.64 -21.09 11.88
CA PHE A 25 -11.58 -22.10 11.93
C PHE A 25 -10.71 -22.00 13.20
N GLY A 26 -10.84 -20.95 14.00
CA GLY A 26 -9.94 -20.69 15.14
C GLY A 26 -8.50 -20.43 14.73
N ILE A 27 -8.24 -20.08 13.47
CA ILE A 27 -6.91 -19.90 12.91
C ILE A 27 -6.66 -18.41 12.65
N ARG A 28 -5.57 -17.91 13.26
CA ARG A 28 -5.08 -16.56 12.96
C ARG A 28 -4.33 -16.58 11.63
N VAL A 29 -4.75 -15.75 10.69
CA VAL A 29 -3.98 -15.48 9.46
C VAL A 29 -2.85 -14.50 9.80
N LEU A 30 -1.62 -14.89 9.53
CA LEU A 30 -0.42 -14.08 9.74
C LEU A 30 -0.14 -13.30 8.46
N GLU A 31 0.06 -11.98 8.59
CA GLU A 31 0.41 -11.15 7.45
C GLU A 31 1.93 -11.10 7.28
N GLY A 32 2.39 -11.14 6.03
CA GLY A 32 3.77 -10.98 5.65
C GLY A 32 3.91 -10.02 4.47
N TYR A 33 5.09 -9.44 4.34
CA TYR A 33 5.46 -8.50 3.31
C TYR A 33 6.70 -8.96 2.58
N GLY A 34 6.70 -8.75 1.27
CA GLY A 34 7.84 -9.09 0.45
C GLY A 34 7.70 -8.66 -0.99
N ALA A 35 8.76 -8.88 -1.74
CA ALA A 35 8.87 -8.61 -3.17
C ALA A 35 9.61 -9.76 -3.84
N SER A 36 9.35 -10.01 -5.13
CA SER A 36 10.08 -11.02 -5.91
C SER A 36 11.57 -10.76 -5.89
N GLU A 37 11.95 -9.50 -5.88
CA GLU A 37 13.32 -8.99 -5.79
C GLU A 37 14.02 -9.33 -4.45
N CYS A 38 13.28 -9.84 -3.47
CA CYS A 38 13.78 -10.15 -2.12
C CYS A 38 13.57 -11.63 -1.74
N ALA A 39 13.27 -12.52 -2.67
CA ALA A 39 13.18 -13.99 -2.59
C ALA A 39 12.29 -14.60 -1.47
N PRO A 40 11.03 -14.25 -1.27
CA PRO A 40 10.40 -12.94 -1.43
C PRO A 40 10.28 -12.15 -0.13
N VAL A 41 10.54 -12.75 1.08
CA VAL A 41 10.10 -12.21 2.38
C VAL A 41 11.01 -11.10 2.88
N ILE A 42 10.41 -9.98 3.24
CA ILE A 42 11.06 -8.83 3.89
C ILE A 42 10.65 -8.75 5.37
N ALA A 43 9.34 -8.85 5.65
CA ALA A 43 8.81 -8.82 7.00
C ALA A 43 7.69 -9.86 7.16
N VAL A 44 7.51 -10.38 8.37
CA VAL A 44 6.46 -11.37 8.62
C VAL A 44 6.03 -11.36 10.09
N ASN A 45 4.72 -11.49 10.32
CA ASN A 45 4.18 -11.85 11.63
C ASN A 45 4.46 -13.33 11.93
N THR A 46 4.84 -13.61 13.14
CA THR A 46 5.07 -15.00 13.59
C THR A 46 3.95 -15.44 14.54
N PRO A 47 3.72 -16.75 14.74
CA PRO A 47 2.72 -17.23 15.68
C PRO A 47 2.90 -16.72 17.11
N MET A 48 4.15 -16.52 17.52
CA MET A 48 4.51 -16.07 18.86
C MET A 48 4.42 -14.55 19.02
N VAL A 49 4.67 -13.81 17.93
CA VAL A 49 4.72 -12.34 17.94
C VAL A 49 4.03 -11.83 16.68
N ALA A 50 2.78 -11.42 16.83
CA ALA A 50 1.98 -10.89 15.72
C ALA A 50 1.22 -9.64 16.17
N ARG A 51 1.14 -8.67 15.26
CA ARG A 51 0.35 -7.43 15.44
C ARG A 51 -0.61 -7.26 14.27
N SER A 52 -1.89 -7.16 14.60
CA SER A 52 -2.95 -6.90 13.61
C SER A 52 -2.73 -5.57 12.91
N GLY A 53 -2.90 -5.54 11.58
CA GLY A 53 -2.69 -4.34 10.77
C GLY A 53 -1.21 -4.02 10.50
N SER A 54 -0.28 -4.88 10.95
CA SER A 54 1.12 -4.85 10.54
C SER A 54 1.46 -6.07 9.69
N VAL A 55 2.53 -5.98 8.93
CA VAL A 55 3.11 -7.11 8.20
C VAL A 55 4.20 -7.84 8.99
N GLY A 56 4.25 -7.61 10.32
CA GLY A 56 5.25 -8.19 11.21
C GLY A 56 6.51 -7.35 11.31
N ARG A 57 7.60 -7.99 11.76
CA ARG A 57 8.92 -7.38 11.87
C ARG A 57 9.79 -7.76 10.67
N LEU A 58 10.75 -6.91 10.35
CA LEU A 58 11.78 -7.23 9.35
C LEU A 58 12.53 -8.50 9.75
N LEU A 59 12.94 -9.31 8.77
CA LEU A 59 13.78 -10.46 9.04
C LEU A 59 15.12 -10.00 9.63
N PRO A 60 15.74 -10.79 10.53
CA PRO A 60 16.96 -10.38 11.25
C PRO A 60 18.16 -10.03 10.36
N CYS A 61 18.20 -10.56 9.11
CA CYS A 61 19.28 -10.31 8.16
C CYS A 61 19.09 -9.05 7.32
N ILE A 62 18.01 -8.26 7.54
CA ILE A 62 17.67 -7.09 6.74
C ILE A 62 18.17 -5.81 7.40
N GLU A 63 19.13 -5.17 6.77
CA GLU A 63 19.45 -3.77 7.02
C GLU A 63 18.43 -2.89 6.30
N HIS A 64 17.99 -1.80 6.93
CA HIS A 64 16.99 -0.93 6.36
C HIS A 64 17.25 0.56 6.61
N VAL A 65 16.76 1.38 5.71
CA VAL A 65 16.72 2.83 5.81
C VAL A 65 15.32 3.29 5.42
N LEU A 66 14.80 4.28 6.14
CA LEU A 66 13.58 4.98 5.79
C LEU A 66 13.93 6.36 5.26
N ASP A 67 13.85 6.54 3.95
CA ASP A 67 14.09 7.83 3.34
C ASP A 67 12.95 8.79 3.68
N PRO A 68 13.25 10.00 4.12
CA PRO A 68 12.24 11.01 4.39
C PRO A 68 11.41 11.32 3.14
N VAL A 69 10.09 11.36 3.30
CA VAL A 69 9.17 11.75 2.23
C VAL A 69 8.60 13.13 2.57
N PRO A 70 8.88 14.18 1.77
CA PRO A 70 8.42 15.52 2.04
C PRO A 70 6.90 15.61 2.21
N GLY A 71 6.41 16.18 3.31
CA GLY A 71 4.99 16.27 3.63
C GLY A 71 4.40 15.01 4.27
N LEU A 72 5.27 14.10 4.76
CA LEU A 72 4.86 12.87 5.43
C LEU A 72 5.66 12.70 6.73
N ASP A 73 5.25 13.39 7.78
CA ASP A 73 5.93 13.34 9.07
C ASP A 73 5.68 12.02 9.81
N ALA A 74 6.67 11.58 10.57
CA ALA A 74 6.53 10.42 11.44
C ALA A 74 5.73 10.78 12.70
N PRO A 75 4.80 9.92 13.16
CA PRO A 75 4.21 10.07 14.48
C PRO A 75 5.26 10.00 15.59
N ALA A 76 5.00 10.60 16.74
CA ALA A 76 5.91 10.56 17.86
C ALA A 76 6.27 9.11 18.25
N GLY A 77 7.56 8.85 18.50
CA GLY A 77 8.08 7.54 18.87
C GLY A 77 8.12 6.50 17.74
N GLN A 78 7.85 6.90 16.49
CA GLN A 78 7.80 5.99 15.35
C GLN A 78 8.69 6.49 14.22
N ALA A 79 9.16 5.57 13.37
CA ALA A 79 9.88 5.91 12.16
C ALA A 79 8.96 5.75 10.93
N ARG A 80 9.04 6.65 9.95
CA ARG A 80 8.22 6.67 8.75
C ARG A 80 8.99 7.15 7.55
N GLY A 81 8.83 6.48 6.41
CA GLY A 81 9.51 6.89 5.19
C GLY A 81 9.39 5.87 4.08
N ALA A 82 10.07 6.13 2.97
CA ALA A 82 10.22 5.20 1.88
C ALA A 82 11.24 4.13 2.25
N LEU A 83 10.83 2.86 2.19
CA LEU A 83 11.65 1.74 2.64
C LEU A 83 12.70 1.36 1.59
N ARG A 84 13.96 1.42 1.98
CA ARG A 84 15.08 0.76 1.30
C ARG A 84 15.67 -0.33 2.19
N ILE A 85 16.10 -1.41 1.58
CA ILE A 85 16.67 -2.55 2.29
C ILE A 85 17.94 -3.04 1.62
N LYS A 86 18.82 -3.62 2.43
CA LYS A 86 20.00 -4.36 2.02
C LYS A 86 20.01 -5.67 2.76
N ALA A 87 20.11 -6.80 2.03
CA ALA A 87 20.03 -8.12 2.65
C ALA A 87 20.54 -9.20 1.71
N PRO A 88 20.96 -10.38 2.23
CA PRO A 88 21.42 -11.50 1.41
C PRO A 88 20.39 -12.05 0.42
N ASN A 89 19.09 -11.84 0.71
CA ASN A 89 17.98 -12.28 -0.14
C ASN A 89 17.56 -11.25 -1.20
N VAL A 90 18.21 -10.08 -1.28
CA VAL A 90 18.02 -9.15 -2.38
C VAL A 90 18.61 -9.74 -3.65
N MET A 91 17.87 -9.67 -4.76
CA MET A 91 18.27 -10.16 -6.07
C MET A 91 19.59 -9.54 -6.52
N LYS A 92 20.29 -10.22 -7.42
CA LYS A 92 21.52 -9.70 -8.04
C LYS A 92 21.24 -8.53 -9.01
N GLY A 93 20.06 -8.48 -9.58
CA GLY A 93 19.65 -7.39 -10.47
C GLY A 93 18.59 -7.81 -11.50
N TYR A 94 18.23 -6.86 -12.33
CA TYR A 94 17.30 -7.03 -13.44
C TYR A 94 18.04 -7.38 -14.72
N LEU A 95 17.44 -8.26 -15.51
CA LEU A 95 17.78 -8.44 -16.93
C LEU A 95 16.76 -7.64 -17.74
N ARG A 96 17.21 -6.57 -18.38
CA ARG A 96 16.35 -5.72 -19.22
C ARG A 96 16.27 -6.26 -20.64
N TYR A 97 15.10 -6.16 -21.25
CA TYR A 97 14.90 -6.53 -22.64
C TYR A 97 15.76 -5.70 -23.59
N GLU A 98 15.90 -4.40 -23.28
CA GLU A 98 16.68 -3.42 -24.05
C GLU A 98 18.20 -3.62 -23.94
N ASN A 99 18.66 -4.37 -22.92
CA ASN A 99 20.10 -4.62 -22.69
C ASN A 99 20.34 -6.09 -22.29
N PRO A 100 20.13 -7.03 -23.22
CA PRO A 100 20.20 -8.46 -22.94
C PRO A 100 21.62 -8.88 -22.51
N GLY A 101 21.69 -9.72 -21.47
CA GLY A 101 22.95 -10.24 -20.94
C GLY A 101 23.63 -9.35 -19.91
N VAL A 102 23.15 -8.14 -19.67
CA VAL A 102 23.66 -7.25 -18.62
C VAL A 102 22.75 -7.30 -17.41
N ILE A 103 23.31 -7.61 -16.23
CA ILE A 103 22.60 -7.57 -14.96
C ILE A 103 22.73 -6.17 -14.39
N GLU A 104 21.60 -5.46 -14.26
CA GLU A 104 21.51 -4.17 -13.60
C GLU A 104 21.25 -4.38 -12.11
N ALA A 105 22.31 -4.32 -11.29
CA ALA A 105 22.18 -4.49 -9.85
C ALA A 105 21.35 -3.37 -9.21
N PRO A 106 20.57 -3.66 -8.17
CA PRO A 106 19.99 -2.60 -7.36
C PRO A 106 21.11 -1.85 -6.66
N GLU A 107 21.05 -0.53 -6.74
CA GLU A 107 22.00 0.36 -6.06
C GLU A 107 21.28 1.60 -5.53
N HIS A 108 21.90 2.25 -4.56
CA HIS A 108 21.48 3.56 -4.09
C HIS A 108 22.72 4.41 -3.79
N GLU A 109 22.80 5.61 -4.41
CA GLU A 109 23.91 6.54 -4.26
C GLU A 109 25.30 5.91 -4.48
N GLY A 110 25.38 4.93 -5.41
CA GLY A 110 26.62 4.21 -5.71
C GLY A 110 26.96 3.09 -4.73
N ASP A 111 26.14 2.84 -3.69
CA ASP A 111 26.30 1.67 -2.81
C ASP A 111 25.44 0.50 -3.35
N PRO A 112 26.09 -0.58 -3.86
CA PRO A 112 25.38 -1.71 -4.44
C PRO A 112 24.65 -2.56 -3.40
N GLY A 113 23.59 -3.21 -3.84
CA GLY A 113 22.79 -4.13 -3.02
C GLY A 113 21.69 -3.47 -2.19
N TRP A 114 21.53 -2.15 -2.26
CA TRP A 114 20.37 -1.46 -1.71
C TRP A 114 19.21 -1.54 -2.69
N TYR A 115 18.11 -2.10 -2.24
CA TYR A 115 16.86 -2.23 -2.99
C TYR A 115 15.83 -1.23 -2.47
N ALA A 116 15.40 -0.31 -3.32
CA ALA A 116 14.29 0.59 -3.03
C ALA A 116 12.98 -0.13 -3.31
N THR A 117 12.21 -0.43 -2.27
CA THR A 117 10.96 -1.21 -2.41
C THR A 117 9.87 -0.43 -3.13
N GLY A 118 9.95 0.90 -3.10
CA GLY A 118 8.91 1.81 -3.59
C GLY A 118 7.70 1.89 -2.67
N ASP A 119 7.79 1.30 -1.47
CA ASP A 119 6.73 1.33 -0.46
C ASP A 119 7.05 2.37 0.62
N ILE A 120 6.03 3.10 1.06
CA ILE A 120 6.08 3.93 2.25
C ILE A 120 5.61 3.09 3.42
N VAL A 121 6.43 3.03 4.45
CA VAL A 121 6.16 2.27 5.65
C VAL A 121 6.30 3.11 6.90
N ARG A 122 5.67 2.67 7.96
CA ARG A 122 5.85 3.13 9.32
C ARG A 122 6.32 1.96 10.16
N ILE A 123 7.35 2.19 10.96
CA ILE A 123 7.85 1.21 11.95
C ILE A 123 7.53 1.75 13.33
N ASP A 124 6.77 0.99 14.10
CA ASP A 124 6.38 1.38 15.45
C ASP A 124 7.48 1.09 16.49
N GLU A 125 7.26 1.52 17.73
CA GLU A 125 8.22 1.42 18.84
C GLU A 125 8.67 -0.03 19.13
N ASP A 126 7.81 -1.02 18.81
CA ASP A 126 8.13 -2.44 18.97
C ASP A 126 8.74 -3.06 17.71
N GLY A 127 9.00 -2.27 16.66
CA GLY A 127 9.62 -2.69 15.40
C GLY A 127 8.67 -3.38 14.42
N PHE A 128 7.35 -3.27 14.59
CA PHE A 128 6.40 -3.78 13.60
C PHE A 128 6.25 -2.82 12.43
N VAL A 129 6.28 -3.38 11.24
CA VAL A 129 6.18 -2.66 9.97
C VAL A 129 4.72 -2.55 9.55
N HIS A 130 4.28 -1.34 9.27
CA HIS A 130 2.96 -1.01 8.74
C HIS A 130 3.12 -0.43 7.33
N ILE A 131 2.57 -1.08 6.32
CA ILE A 131 2.58 -0.58 4.94
C ILE A 131 1.51 0.51 4.81
N GLU A 132 1.92 1.70 4.41
CA GLU A 132 1.02 2.85 4.23
C GLU A 132 0.63 3.07 2.77
N GLY A 133 1.39 2.50 1.84
CA GLY A 133 1.09 2.50 0.42
C GLY A 133 2.35 2.54 -0.45
N ARG A 134 2.14 2.53 -1.75
CA ARG A 134 3.20 2.69 -2.74
C ARG A 134 3.56 4.16 -2.94
N MET A 135 4.83 4.51 -3.06
CA MET A 135 5.29 5.87 -3.35
C MET A 135 4.54 6.48 -4.54
N LYS A 136 4.34 5.69 -5.61
CA LYS A 136 3.59 6.09 -6.82
C LYS A 136 2.07 6.19 -6.61
N ARG A 137 1.57 5.84 -5.44
CA ARG A 137 0.16 5.88 -5.02
C ARG A 137 -0.09 6.98 -3.97
N PHE A 138 0.74 8.02 -3.99
CA PHE A 138 0.51 9.24 -3.22
C PHE A 138 0.33 10.42 -4.18
N ALA A 139 -0.57 11.31 -3.81
CA ALA A 139 -0.79 12.60 -4.47
C ALA A 139 -0.36 13.74 -3.55
N LYS A 140 0.27 14.77 -4.11
CA LYS A 140 0.63 15.97 -3.35
C LYS A 140 -0.46 17.03 -3.52
N ILE A 141 -1.34 17.15 -2.52
CA ILE A 141 -2.51 18.04 -2.57
C ILE A 141 -2.33 19.17 -1.57
N ALA A 142 -2.27 20.40 -2.03
CA ALA A 142 -2.06 21.58 -1.19
C ALA A 142 -0.83 21.45 -0.25
N GLY A 143 0.22 20.78 -0.70
CA GLY A 143 1.45 20.54 0.07
C GLY A 143 1.46 19.27 0.91
N GLU A 144 0.32 18.62 1.15
CA GLU A 144 0.20 17.38 1.91
C GLU A 144 0.27 16.15 1.01
N MET A 145 0.93 15.08 1.51
CA MET A 145 0.97 13.78 0.85
C MET A 145 -0.26 12.96 1.22
N VAL A 146 -1.12 12.69 0.24
CA VAL A 146 -2.37 11.95 0.39
C VAL A 146 -2.21 10.56 -0.22
N SER A 147 -2.38 9.52 0.59
CA SER A 147 -2.36 8.14 0.09
C SER A 147 -3.65 7.82 -0.67
N LEU A 148 -3.52 7.51 -1.96
CA LEU A 148 -4.65 7.10 -2.81
C LEU A 148 -5.27 5.80 -2.31
N ASP A 149 -4.45 4.87 -1.79
CA ASP A 149 -4.91 3.61 -1.21
C ASP A 149 -5.76 3.85 0.05
N ARG A 150 -5.38 4.86 0.86
CA ARG A 150 -6.18 5.25 2.04
C ARG A 150 -7.53 5.82 1.62
N VAL A 151 -7.55 6.66 0.59
CA VAL A 151 -8.80 7.22 0.05
C VAL A 151 -9.70 6.12 -0.52
N GLU A 152 -9.15 5.11 -1.21
CA GLU A 152 -9.91 3.94 -1.66
C GLU A 152 -10.53 3.17 -0.50
N GLN A 153 -9.78 2.95 0.59
CA GLN A 153 -10.32 2.29 1.79
C GLN A 153 -11.49 3.07 2.40
N LEU A 154 -11.43 4.39 2.41
CA LEU A 154 -12.54 5.23 2.88
C LEU A 154 -13.74 5.17 1.94
N ALA A 155 -13.52 5.10 0.62
CA ALA A 155 -14.59 4.90 -0.34
C ALA A 155 -15.27 3.54 -0.17
N ILE A 156 -14.51 2.45 0.09
CA ILE A 156 -15.06 1.12 0.42
C ILE A 156 -15.93 1.18 1.68
N GLN A 157 -15.52 1.93 2.69
CA GLN A 157 -16.32 2.08 3.91
C GLN A 157 -17.59 2.92 3.69
N ALA A 158 -17.52 3.92 2.81
CA ALA A 158 -18.69 4.72 2.44
C ALA A 158 -19.67 3.94 1.56
N SER A 159 -19.17 2.99 0.77
CA SER A 159 -19.95 2.14 -0.15
C SER A 159 -19.36 0.73 -0.25
N PRO A 160 -19.68 -0.17 0.70
CA PRO A 160 -19.07 -1.50 0.79
C PRO A 160 -19.40 -2.45 -0.38
N HIS A 161 -20.46 -2.16 -1.13
CA HIS A 161 -20.92 -2.99 -2.25
C HIS A 161 -20.35 -2.53 -3.60
N GLY A 162 -19.75 -1.33 -3.65
CA GLY A 162 -19.11 -0.79 -4.83
C GLY A 162 -17.65 -1.22 -4.95
N GLN A 163 -17.14 -1.20 -6.18
CA GLN A 163 -15.70 -1.21 -6.45
C GLN A 163 -15.23 0.23 -6.61
N HIS A 164 -14.06 0.54 -6.08
CA HIS A 164 -13.53 1.90 -6.06
C HIS A 164 -12.07 1.92 -6.50
N ALA A 165 -11.70 2.94 -7.26
CA ALA A 165 -10.32 3.20 -7.63
C ALA A 165 -10.06 4.71 -7.60
N VAL A 166 -8.96 5.13 -6.98
CA VAL A 166 -8.60 6.54 -6.86
C VAL A 166 -7.34 6.82 -7.66
N LEU A 167 -7.38 7.87 -8.43
CA LEU A 167 -6.24 8.46 -9.13
C LEU A 167 -6.11 9.93 -8.77
N SER A 168 -4.97 10.51 -9.07
CA SER A 168 -4.79 11.97 -9.05
C SER A 168 -4.60 12.51 -10.45
N ARG A 169 -5.00 13.76 -10.64
CA ARG A 169 -4.71 14.55 -11.84
C ARG A 169 -4.12 15.90 -11.46
N PRO A 170 -3.35 16.54 -12.33
CA PRO A 170 -2.87 17.89 -12.08
C PRO A 170 -4.02 18.87 -11.79
N ASP A 171 -3.79 19.75 -10.82
CA ASP A 171 -4.71 20.82 -10.43
C ASP A 171 -3.93 22.11 -10.22
N ALA A 172 -4.31 23.19 -10.94
CA ALA A 172 -3.57 24.46 -10.92
C ALA A 172 -3.52 25.15 -9.55
N ALA A 173 -4.53 24.94 -8.70
CA ALA A 173 -4.63 25.58 -7.39
C ALA A 173 -3.99 24.77 -6.26
N ARG A 174 -3.95 23.44 -6.40
CA ARG A 174 -3.59 22.52 -5.32
C ARG A 174 -2.42 21.59 -5.64
N GLY A 175 -1.83 21.70 -6.83
CA GLY A 175 -0.85 20.78 -7.36
C GLY A 175 -1.52 19.54 -7.96
N GLU A 176 -2.24 18.77 -7.16
CA GLU A 176 -3.02 17.61 -7.62
C GLU A 176 -4.44 17.62 -7.03
N ALA A 177 -5.35 16.92 -7.68
CA ALA A 177 -6.72 16.67 -7.22
C ALA A 177 -7.07 15.19 -7.38
N LEU A 178 -7.84 14.67 -6.42
CA LEU A 178 -8.31 13.29 -6.42
C LEU A 178 -9.47 13.10 -7.39
N VAL A 179 -9.42 11.99 -8.12
CA VAL A 179 -10.50 11.48 -8.96
C VAL A 179 -10.86 10.08 -8.47
N LEU A 180 -12.08 9.89 -8.03
CA LEU A 180 -12.62 8.60 -7.59
C LEU A 180 -13.47 7.99 -8.70
N PHE A 181 -13.09 6.82 -9.17
CA PHE A 181 -13.91 5.97 -10.01
C PHE A 181 -14.66 4.97 -9.13
N THR A 182 -15.95 4.81 -9.35
CA THR A 182 -16.81 3.95 -8.53
C THR A 182 -17.84 3.21 -9.37
N THR A 183 -18.19 1.99 -8.95
CA THR A 183 -19.32 1.25 -9.53
C THR A 183 -20.63 1.44 -8.76
N ASP A 184 -20.62 2.24 -7.68
CA ASP A 184 -21.84 2.63 -6.97
C ASP A 184 -22.30 4.02 -7.43
N SER A 185 -23.41 4.08 -8.16
CA SER A 185 -24.00 5.34 -8.64
C SER A 185 -24.60 6.21 -7.53
N LEU A 186 -24.75 5.66 -6.31
CA LEU A 186 -25.29 6.35 -5.15
C LEU A 186 -24.20 6.94 -4.25
N LEU A 187 -22.93 6.64 -4.53
CA LEU A 187 -21.82 7.20 -3.79
C LEU A 187 -21.62 8.66 -4.16
N ASP A 188 -21.85 9.54 -3.20
CA ASP A 188 -21.68 10.98 -3.34
C ASP A 188 -20.60 11.55 -2.41
N ARG A 189 -20.34 12.85 -2.56
CA ARG A 189 -19.36 13.56 -1.74
C ARG A 189 -19.74 13.58 -0.26
N ALA A 190 -21.01 13.62 0.09
CA ALA A 190 -21.46 13.69 1.50
C ALA A 190 -21.10 12.40 2.23
N ARG A 191 -21.32 11.24 1.63
CA ARG A 191 -20.93 9.93 2.18
C ARG A 191 -19.43 9.79 2.35
N LEU A 192 -18.63 10.32 1.41
CA LEU A 192 -17.18 10.33 1.53
C LEU A 192 -16.70 11.23 2.68
N VAL A 193 -17.28 12.43 2.82
CA VAL A 193 -16.98 13.35 3.93
C VAL A 193 -17.26 12.67 5.27
N GLU A 194 -18.41 12.02 5.41
CA GLU A 194 -18.77 11.30 6.63
C GLU A 194 -17.78 10.16 6.95
N ALA A 195 -17.37 9.38 5.94
CA ALA A 195 -16.39 8.33 6.12
C ALA A 195 -15.03 8.88 6.54
N VAL A 196 -14.57 9.97 5.92
CA VAL A 196 -13.30 10.64 6.27
C VAL A 196 -13.35 11.18 7.70
N GLN A 197 -14.43 11.87 8.09
CA GLN A 197 -14.60 12.45 9.44
C GLN A 197 -14.63 11.38 10.54
N ARG A 198 -15.32 10.25 10.32
CA ARG A 198 -15.32 9.12 11.26
C ARG A 198 -13.93 8.57 11.56
N HIS A 199 -13.00 8.76 10.66
CA HIS A 199 -11.62 8.28 10.80
C HIS A 199 -10.61 9.39 11.12
N GLY A 200 -11.10 10.58 11.51
CA GLY A 200 -10.24 11.72 11.85
C GLY A 200 -9.38 12.21 10.67
N GLY A 201 -9.83 11.97 9.44
CA GLY A 201 -9.10 12.33 8.24
C GLY A 201 -9.24 13.80 7.83
N SER A 202 -8.30 14.28 7.02
CA SER A 202 -8.32 15.62 6.42
C SER A 202 -9.36 15.71 5.30
N GLU A 203 -9.98 16.87 5.12
CA GLU A 203 -10.88 17.14 3.98
C GLU A 203 -10.16 16.97 2.62
N LEU A 204 -8.84 17.03 2.59
CA LEU A 204 -8.03 16.76 1.40
C LEU A 204 -8.15 15.31 0.89
N TRP A 205 -8.60 14.39 1.75
CA TRP A 205 -8.84 12.99 1.39
C TRP A 205 -10.18 12.76 0.70
N VAL A 206 -11.01 13.79 0.59
CA VAL A 206 -12.31 13.71 -0.07
C VAL A 206 -12.15 14.02 -1.56
N ALA A 207 -12.38 13.01 -2.40
CA ALA A 207 -12.41 13.21 -3.85
C ALA A 207 -13.52 14.20 -4.25
N ARG A 208 -13.18 15.20 -5.07
CA ARG A 208 -14.13 16.18 -5.60
C ARG A 208 -14.72 15.75 -6.94
N ASP A 209 -13.97 14.97 -7.70
CA ASP A 209 -14.38 14.40 -8.98
C ASP A 209 -14.71 12.92 -8.74
N ILE A 210 -16.01 12.58 -8.77
CA ILE A 210 -16.52 11.21 -8.60
C ILE A 210 -17.12 10.78 -9.93
N ARG A 211 -16.58 9.69 -10.49
CA ARG A 211 -16.98 9.18 -11.81
C ARG A 211 -17.57 7.78 -11.68
N PHE A 212 -18.83 7.66 -12.05
CA PHE A 212 -19.51 6.37 -12.11
C PHE A 212 -19.05 5.58 -13.34
N MET A 213 -18.83 4.28 -13.13
CA MET A 213 -18.55 3.29 -14.17
C MET A 213 -19.36 2.03 -13.91
N ALA A 214 -19.87 1.39 -14.97
CA ALA A 214 -20.59 0.11 -14.81
C ALA A 214 -19.69 -1.01 -14.27
N ALA A 215 -18.39 -0.98 -14.60
CA ALA A 215 -17.36 -1.86 -14.07
C ALA A 215 -16.00 -1.15 -14.12
N LEU A 216 -15.13 -1.42 -13.16
CA LEU A 216 -13.74 -0.98 -13.23
C LEU A 216 -12.94 -1.90 -14.16
N PRO A 217 -11.99 -1.37 -14.96
CA PRO A 217 -11.10 -2.19 -15.74
C PRO A 217 -10.18 -3.01 -14.84
N VAL A 218 -9.99 -4.28 -15.17
CA VAL A 218 -9.15 -5.21 -14.43
C VAL A 218 -8.08 -5.83 -15.30
N LEU A 219 -6.94 -6.16 -14.69
CA LEU A 219 -5.89 -6.97 -15.30
C LEU A 219 -6.32 -8.44 -15.35
N GLY A 220 -5.62 -9.25 -16.14
CA GLY A 220 -5.84 -10.71 -16.17
C GLY A 220 -5.67 -11.41 -14.80
N THR A 221 -5.05 -10.76 -13.82
CA THR A 221 -4.93 -11.20 -12.43
C THR A 221 -6.12 -10.85 -11.55
N GLY A 222 -7.12 -10.12 -12.07
CA GLY A 222 -8.28 -9.63 -11.31
C GLY A 222 -8.05 -8.30 -10.57
N LYS A 223 -6.82 -7.75 -10.58
CA LYS A 223 -6.51 -6.46 -9.96
C LYS A 223 -6.97 -5.30 -10.83
N THR A 224 -7.33 -4.16 -10.22
CA THR A 224 -7.70 -2.93 -10.93
C THR A 224 -6.60 -2.49 -11.90
N ASN A 225 -6.97 -2.20 -13.15
CA ASN A 225 -6.07 -1.70 -14.17
C ASN A 225 -6.02 -0.16 -14.13
N TYR A 226 -5.15 0.37 -13.28
CA TYR A 226 -4.96 1.82 -13.14
C TYR A 226 -4.42 2.50 -14.41
N LEU A 227 -3.73 1.77 -15.29
CA LEU A 227 -3.24 2.35 -16.55
C LEU A 227 -4.40 2.69 -17.50
N GLU A 228 -5.43 1.82 -17.55
CA GLU A 228 -6.64 2.12 -18.32
C GLU A 228 -7.43 3.28 -17.71
N LEU A 229 -7.59 3.30 -16.38
CA LEU A 229 -8.27 4.41 -15.70
C LEU A 229 -7.56 5.75 -15.90
N LYS A 230 -6.22 5.74 -15.96
CA LYS A 230 -5.43 6.95 -16.19
C LYS A 230 -5.68 7.59 -17.56
N LYS A 231 -6.07 6.82 -18.57
CA LYS A 231 -6.45 7.34 -19.89
C LYS A 231 -7.76 8.14 -19.87
N LEU A 232 -8.54 8.02 -18.79
CA LEU A 232 -9.83 8.69 -18.62
C LEU A 232 -9.69 10.00 -17.81
N LEU A 233 -8.51 10.37 -17.33
CA LEU A 233 -8.24 11.61 -16.62
C LEU A 233 -8.12 12.79 -17.56
#